data_011cf3fb54922a9b594f1861637845ed
#
_entry.id   011cf3fb54922a9b594f1861637845ed
#
_cell.length_a   1.000
_cell.length_b   1.000
_cell.length_c   1.000
_cell.angle_alpha   90.00
_cell.angle_beta   90.00
_cell.angle_gamma   90.00
#
_symmetry.space_group_name_H-M   'P 1'
#
loop_
_entity.id
_entity.type
_entity.pdbx_description
1 polymer ?
#
loop_
_entity_poly.entity_id
_entity_poly.type
_entity_poly.pdbx_seq_one_letter_code
_entity_poly.pdbx_strand_id
1 'polypeptide(L)'
;VSLRHVPALVRGPMFAVHGGKGVRFTGMAPVAYRSSEWAERGFCPTCGTHLFYHLLPTDEYILSAGLFQDQGFELTGQIFIDEKPDFYALKNDTPTLTGQQVFEQFAPKP
;
A
#
# COMPACT_ATOMS: atom_id res chain seq x y z
N VAL A 1 3.16 3.99 -14.69
CA VAL A 1 2.50 3.68 -13.43
C VAL A 1 3.53 3.74 -12.31
N SER A 2 3.20 4.43 -11.25
CA SER A 2 4.11 4.64 -10.14
C SER A 2 3.75 3.76 -8.94
N LEU A 3 4.75 3.40 -8.15
CA LEU A 3 4.56 2.66 -6.92
C LEU A 3 5.37 3.26 -5.79
N ARG A 4 5.02 2.88 -4.57
CA ARG A 4 5.69 3.34 -3.36
C ARG A 4 6.16 2.15 -2.52
N HIS A 5 7.27 2.36 -1.85
CA HIS A 5 7.79 1.42 -0.87
C HIS A 5 7.21 1.77 0.49
N VAL A 6 6.52 0.82 1.11
CA VAL A 6 5.89 0.99 2.42
C VAL A 6 6.29 -0.19 3.30
N PRO A 7 7.19 0.00 4.26
CA PRO A 7 7.53 -1.09 5.18
C PRO A 7 6.42 -1.35 6.19
N ALA A 8 6.43 -2.52 6.76
CA ALA A 8 5.57 -2.95 7.87
C ALA A 8 4.08 -3.14 7.59
N LEU A 9 3.56 -2.82 6.40
CA LEU A 9 2.15 -3.04 6.09
C LEU A 9 1.76 -4.52 6.01
N VAL A 10 2.68 -5.36 5.51
CA VAL A 10 2.44 -6.80 5.34
C VAL A 10 3.55 -7.63 5.98
N ARG A 11 4.09 -7.15 7.09
CA ARG A 11 5.23 -7.76 7.79
C ARG A 11 6.51 -7.73 6.98
N GLY A 12 6.66 -6.72 6.15
CA GLY A 12 7.84 -6.49 5.33
C GLY A 12 7.59 -5.33 4.39
N PRO A 13 8.50 -5.05 3.49
CA PRO A 13 8.29 -3.97 2.55
C PRO A 13 7.10 -4.26 1.64
N MET A 14 6.26 -3.26 1.43
CA MET A 14 5.16 -3.33 0.49
C MET A 14 5.43 -2.38 -0.65
N PHE A 15 5.39 -2.88 -1.86
CA PHE A 15 5.41 -2.04 -3.05
C PHE A 15 3.97 -1.77 -3.44
N ALA A 16 3.54 -0.52 -3.22
CA ALA A 16 2.16 -0.12 -3.28
C ALA A 16 1.83 0.62 -4.57
N VAL A 17 0.78 0.17 -5.24
CA VAL A 17 0.24 0.83 -6.44
C VAL A 17 -1.06 1.50 -6.07
N HIS A 18 -1.19 2.80 -6.37
CA HIS A 18 -2.44 3.51 -6.15
C HIS A 18 -3.47 3.11 -7.19
N GLY A 19 -4.51 2.39 -6.75
CA GLY A 19 -5.64 2.03 -7.60
C GLY A 19 -6.74 3.08 -7.62
N GLY A 20 -6.71 4.02 -6.69
CA GLY A 20 -7.73 5.05 -6.57
C GLY A 20 -9.10 4.48 -6.23
N LYS A 21 -10.12 5.14 -6.73
CA LYS A 21 -11.51 4.71 -6.61
C LYS A 21 -11.88 3.80 -7.77
N GLY A 22 -12.93 3.03 -7.63
CA GLY A 22 -13.42 2.21 -8.75
C GLY A 22 -12.68 0.91 -8.99
N VAL A 23 -11.89 0.46 -8.03
CA VAL A 23 -11.26 -0.86 -8.11
C VAL A 23 -12.34 -1.93 -7.98
N ARG A 24 -12.31 -2.91 -8.87
CA ARG A 24 -13.27 -4.01 -8.89
C ARG A 24 -12.55 -5.35 -8.80
N PHE A 25 -13.18 -6.25 -8.08
CA PHE A 25 -12.71 -7.62 -7.95
C PHE A 25 -13.71 -8.54 -8.64
N THR A 26 -13.22 -9.34 -9.58
CA THR A 26 -14.04 -10.32 -10.28
C THR A 26 -13.74 -11.71 -9.76
N GLY A 27 -14.73 -12.60 -9.82
CA GLY A 27 -14.62 -13.94 -9.26
C GLY A 27 -14.94 -13.93 -7.77
N MET A 28 -14.14 -14.64 -6.96
CA MET A 28 -14.35 -14.72 -5.53
C MET A 28 -13.98 -13.40 -4.85
N ALA A 29 -14.91 -12.88 -4.04
CA ALA A 29 -14.67 -11.63 -3.32
C ALA A 29 -13.56 -11.79 -2.28
N PRO A 30 -12.67 -10.79 -2.13
CA PRO A 30 -11.66 -10.83 -1.08
C PRO A 30 -12.28 -10.73 0.30
N VAL A 31 -11.58 -11.28 1.29
CA VAL A 31 -11.93 -11.08 2.69
C VAL A 31 -11.32 -9.75 3.13
N ALA A 32 -12.11 -8.92 3.78
CA ALA A 32 -11.65 -7.65 4.29
C ALA A 32 -11.57 -7.70 5.81
N TYR A 33 -10.43 -7.25 6.35
CA TYR A 33 -10.18 -7.13 7.78
C TYR A 33 -10.00 -5.65 8.11
N ARG A 34 -10.83 -5.14 9.03
CA ARG A 34 -10.71 -3.75 9.46
C ARG A 34 -9.52 -3.61 10.40
N SER A 35 -8.44 -3.04 9.89
CA SER A 35 -7.19 -2.93 10.63
C SER A 35 -7.12 -1.69 11.51
N SER A 36 -7.96 -0.69 11.24
CA SER A 36 -8.06 0.54 12.02
C SER A 36 -9.41 1.20 11.77
N GLU A 37 -9.62 2.36 12.39
CA GLU A 37 -10.87 3.10 12.19
C GLU A 37 -11.03 3.65 10.78
N TRP A 38 -9.93 3.86 10.07
CA TRP A 38 -9.94 4.48 8.74
C TRP A 38 -9.56 3.55 7.61
N ALA A 39 -9.21 2.29 7.90
CA ALA A 39 -8.72 1.41 6.85
C ALA A 39 -9.09 -0.04 7.09
N GLU A 40 -9.17 -0.78 6.00
CA GLU A 40 -9.28 -2.23 6.02
C GLU A 40 -8.28 -2.83 5.05
N ARG A 41 -7.92 -4.08 5.30
CA ARG A 41 -7.00 -4.85 4.45
C ARG A 41 -7.74 -6.01 3.82
N GLY A 42 -7.47 -6.27 2.56
CA GLY A 42 -8.09 -7.36 1.83
C GLY A 42 -7.11 -8.46 1.51
N PHE A 43 -7.57 -9.70 1.58
CA PHE A 43 -6.75 -10.85 1.23
C PHE A 43 -7.59 -11.93 0.54
N CYS A 44 -6.90 -12.81 -0.17
CA CYS A 44 -7.56 -13.89 -0.89
C CYS A 44 -8.07 -14.94 0.10
N PRO A 45 -9.36 -15.31 0.04
CA PRO A 45 -9.90 -16.30 0.97
C PRO A 45 -9.40 -17.71 0.71
N THR A 46 -8.84 -17.96 -0.47
CA THR A 46 -8.35 -19.28 -0.84
C THR A 46 -6.89 -19.50 -0.41
N CYS A 47 -6.02 -18.52 -0.67
CA CYS A 47 -4.58 -18.68 -0.41
C CYS A 47 -4.01 -17.70 0.61
N GLY A 48 -4.80 -16.72 1.05
CA GLY A 48 -4.35 -15.75 2.04
C GLY A 48 -3.46 -14.64 1.51
N THR A 49 -3.25 -14.57 0.20
CA THR A 49 -2.41 -13.52 -0.39
C THR A 49 -2.98 -12.14 -0.07
N HIS A 50 -2.13 -11.25 0.45
CA HIS A 50 -2.52 -9.86 0.69
C HIS A 50 -2.78 -9.16 -0.64
N LEU A 51 -3.93 -8.51 -0.74
CA LEU A 51 -4.35 -7.88 -1.98
C LEU A 51 -4.30 -6.36 -1.93
N PHE A 52 -4.85 -5.77 -0.86
CA PHE A 52 -4.97 -4.31 -0.84
C PHE A 52 -5.04 -3.73 0.57
N TYR A 53 -4.82 -2.43 0.61
CA TYR A 53 -5.13 -1.55 1.74
C TYR A 53 -6.17 -0.56 1.26
N HIS A 54 -7.32 -0.53 1.92
CA HIS A 54 -8.45 0.30 1.52
C HIS A 54 -8.64 1.43 2.52
N LEU A 55 -8.45 2.66 2.09
CA LEU A 55 -8.68 3.85 2.90
C LEU A 55 -10.16 4.20 2.83
N LEU A 56 -10.86 4.05 3.95
CA LEU A 56 -12.31 4.20 3.99
C LEU A 56 -12.78 5.65 3.75
N PRO A 57 -12.17 6.68 4.37
CA PRO A 57 -12.65 8.04 4.18
C PRO A 57 -12.62 8.55 2.74
N THR A 58 -11.64 8.12 1.97
CA THR A 58 -11.46 8.56 0.58
C THR A 58 -11.88 7.50 -0.43
N ASP A 59 -12.23 6.31 0.03
CA ASP A 59 -12.56 5.16 -0.81
C ASP A 59 -11.47 4.85 -1.83
N GLU A 60 -10.22 4.90 -1.38
CA GLU A 60 -9.07 4.63 -2.22
C GLU A 60 -8.44 3.28 -1.89
N TYR A 61 -8.07 2.55 -2.93
CA TYR A 61 -7.40 1.26 -2.81
C TYR A 61 -5.92 1.39 -3.13
N ILE A 62 -5.11 0.81 -2.28
CA ILE A 62 -3.66 0.69 -2.49
C ILE A 62 -3.37 -0.79 -2.64
N LEU A 63 -2.90 -1.17 -3.82
CA LEU A 63 -2.76 -2.56 -4.22
C LEU A 63 -1.30 -2.99 -4.16
N SER A 64 -1.07 -4.28 -3.91
CA SER A 64 0.29 -4.83 -3.96
C SER A 64 0.77 -4.92 -5.40
N ALA A 65 1.96 -4.40 -5.67
CA ALA A 65 2.51 -4.36 -7.04
C ALA A 65 2.66 -5.76 -7.66
N GLY A 66 2.91 -6.77 -6.85
CA GLY A 66 3.03 -8.15 -7.32
C GLY A 66 1.76 -8.74 -7.92
N LEU A 67 0.61 -8.10 -7.72
CA LEU A 67 -0.63 -8.53 -8.36
C LEU A 67 -0.65 -8.21 -9.85
N PHE A 68 0.20 -7.32 -10.29
CA PHE A 68 0.26 -6.86 -11.69
C PHE A 68 1.54 -7.36 -12.31
N GLN A 69 1.45 -8.42 -13.09
CA GLN A 69 2.59 -8.96 -13.81
C GLN A 69 2.76 -8.21 -15.13
N ASP A 70 4.00 -8.13 -15.59
CA ASP A 70 4.33 -7.52 -16.88
C ASP A 70 4.01 -6.02 -17.00
N GLN A 71 3.85 -5.33 -15.87
CA GLN A 71 3.67 -3.89 -15.86
C GLN A 71 5.02 -3.19 -15.64
N GLY A 72 5.25 -2.14 -16.40
CA GLY A 72 6.44 -1.30 -16.23
C GLY A 72 6.22 -0.27 -15.12
N PHE A 73 6.46 -0.67 -13.87
CA PHE A 73 6.33 0.25 -12.74
C PHE A 73 7.62 1.04 -12.53
N GLU A 74 7.46 2.29 -12.13
CA GLU A 74 8.56 3.12 -11.69
C GLU A 74 8.36 3.46 -10.21
N LEU A 75 9.39 3.26 -9.41
CA LEU A 75 9.34 3.61 -7.99
C LEU A 75 9.44 5.13 -7.85
N THR A 76 8.39 5.76 -7.34
CA THR A 76 8.31 7.21 -7.25
C THR A 76 8.46 7.77 -5.85
N GLY A 77 8.46 6.91 -4.84
CA GLY A 77 8.61 7.40 -3.47
C GLY A 77 8.71 6.27 -2.47
N GLN A 78 9.19 6.61 -1.29
CA GLN A 78 9.23 5.71 -0.14
C GLN A 78 8.60 6.44 1.04
N ILE A 79 7.63 5.80 1.67
CA ILE A 79 6.95 6.39 2.84
C ILE A 79 7.23 5.54 4.08
N PHE A 80 7.05 6.13 5.26
CA PHE A 80 7.40 5.50 6.53
C PHE A 80 8.87 5.05 6.55
N ILE A 81 9.75 5.86 5.99
CA ILE A 81 11.15 5.51 5.84
C ILE A 81 11.84 5.33 7.20
N ASP A 82 11.34 6.00 8.23
CA ASP A 82 11.81 5.88 9.60
C ASP A 82 11.51 4.51 10.23
N GLU A 83 10.56 3.77 9.67
CA GLU A 83 10.20 2.42 10.12
C GLU A 83 10.90 1.33 9.33
N LYS A 84 11.67 1.69 8.31
CA LYS A 84 12.41 0.72 7.52
C LYS A 84 13.53 0.09 8.37
N PRO A 85 13.62 -1.27 8.39
CA PRO A 85 14.76 -1.91 9.05
C PRO A 85 16.08 -1.55 8.37
N ASP A 86 17.17 -1.63 9.14
CA ASP A 86 18.49 -1.22 8.65
C ASP A 86 19.14 -2.27 7.72
N PHE A 87 18.56 -3.47 7.62
CA PHE A 87 19.22 -4.55 6.89
C PHE A 87 19.09 -4.43 5.37
N TYR A 88 18.34 -3.46 4.86
CA TYR A 88 18.23 -3.23 3.42
C TYR A 88 17.97 -1.76 3.10
N ALA A 89 18.24 -1.40 1.85
CA ALA A 89 17.87 -0.11 1.31
C ALA A 89 17.60 -0.28 -0.19
N LEU A 90 16.66 0.51 -0.71
CA LEU A 90 16.39 0.49 -2.13
C LEU A 90 17.40 1.37 -2.86
N LYS A 91 17.87 0.89 -3.99
CA LYS A 91 18.84 1.58 -4.84
C LYS A 91 18.29 2.86 -5.46
N ASN A 92 16.97 2.90 -5.66
CA ASN A 92 16.31 3.99 -6.36
C ASN A 92 16.41 5.30 -5.57
N ASP A 93 16.75 6.37 -6.27
CA ASP A 93 16.76 7.72 -5.71
C ASP A 93 15.36 8.32 -5.82
N THR A 94 14.65 8.34 -4.72
CA THR A 94 13.27 8.81 -4.66
C THR A 94 13.06 9.75 -3.48
N PRO A 95 12.03 10.59 -3.53
CA PRO A 95 11.57 11.28 -2.31
C PRO A 95 11.22 10.28 -1.22
N THR A 96 11.50 10.64 0.01
CA THR A 96 11.19 9.81 1.18
C THR A 96 10.36 10.62 2.18
N LEU A 97 9.44 9.93 2.84
CA LEU A 97 8.61 10.53 3.89
C LEU A 97 8.66 9.67 5.14
N THR A 98 8.77 10.32 6.29
CA THR A 98 8.58 9.64 7.58
C THR A 98 7.09 9.37 7.81
N GLY A 99 6.78 8.53 8.79
CA GLY A 99 5.39 8.28 9.17
C GLY A 99 4.66 9.55 9.57
N GLN A 100 5.33 10.43 10.32
CA GLN A 100 4.75 11.72 10.70
C GLN A 100 4.44 12.59 9.48
N GLN A 101 5.34 12.64 8.52
CA GLN A 101 5.14 13.42 7.30
C GLN A 101 3.97 12.89 6.48
N VAL A 102 3.81 11.57 6.44
CA VAL A 102 2.67 10.95 5.76
C VAL A 102 1.37 11.38 6.42
N PHE A 103 1.29 11.32 7.74
CA PHE A 103 0.09 11.75 8.45
C PHE A 103 -0.22 13.23 8.24
N GLU A 104 0.80 14.07 8.19
CA GLU A 104 0.62 15.49 7.93
C GLU A 104 0.06 15.79 6.54
N GLN A 105 0.46 15.00 5.54
CA GLN A 105 0.07 15.23 4.15
C GLN A 105 -1.23 14.54 3.76
N PHE A 106 -1.49 13.34 4.29
CA PHE A 106 -2.55 12.48 3.78
C PHE A 106 -3.64 12.17 4.80
N ALA A 107 -3.41 12.42 6.09
CA ALA A 107 -4.45 12.19 7.08
C ALA A 107 -5.62 13.16 6.88
N PRO A 108 -6.86 12.69 7.08
CA PRO A 108 -8.00 13.60 7.03
C PRO A 108 -7.83 14.69 8.09
N LYS A 109 -8.01 15.94 7.70
CA LYS A 109 -7.99 17.04 8.65
C LYS A 109 -9.28 17.01 9.47
N PRO A 110 -9.18 17.28 10.77
CA PRO A 110 -10.38 17.36 11.62
C PRO A 110 -11.33 18.46 11.17
#